data_eca2825e2b6acbc32ff14db5f9443af3
#
_entry.id   eca2825e2b6acbc32ff14db5f9443af3
#
_cell.length_a   1.000
_cell.length_b   1.000
_cell.length_c   1.000
_cell.angle_alpha   90.00
_cell.angle_beta   90.00
_cell.angle_gamma   90.00
#
_symmetry.space_group_name_H-M   'P 1'
#
loop_
_entity.id
_entity.type
_entity.pdbx_description
1 polymer ?
#
loop_
_entity_poly.entity_id
_entity_poly.type
_entity_poly.pdbx_seq_one_letter_code
_entity_poly.pdbx_strand_id
1 'polypeptide(L)'
;MRPRRVVVLGGTGTIGRASVRALVARGHEVVCLVRRQAEMPAGATARVLDVTDSSVLAREGFRGERFDVLVSCLASRTGLPADAWTIDHGAHVSALEAAKAAGVGQVVHLSAICVQKPVLAFQHAKLAFERELAGSGLDYTIVRPTAFFKSLSGQVDRVKRGRPFLVFGEVASADEV
;
A
#
# COMPACT_ATOMS: atom_id res chain seq x y z
N MET A 1 4.38 0.67 24.70
CA MET A 1 4.50 1.52 23.49
C MET A 1 3.41 2.57 23.58
N ARG A 2 3.69 3.87 23.34
CA ARG A 2 2.65 4.91 23.37
C ARG A 2 1.64 4.72 22.24
N PRO A 3 0.32 4.79 22.50
CA PRO A 3 -0.69 4.80 21.46
C PRO A 3 -0.43 5.92 20.44
N ARG A 4 -0.62 5.64 19.17
CA ARG A 4 -0.49 6.61 18.07
C ARG A 4 -1.77 6.63 17.26
N ARG A 5 -2.04 7.75 16.61
CA ARG A 5 -3.13 7.90 15.67
C ARG A 5 -2.61 7.67 14.26
N VAL A 6 -3.11 6.63 13.60
CA VAL A 6 -2.59 6.12 12.33
C VAL A 6 -3.64 6.22 11.24
N VAL A 7 -3.31 6.88 10.13
CA VAL A 7 -4.12 6.85 8.92
C VAL A 7 -3.58 5.78 7.97
N VAL A 8 -4.49 4.96 7.41
CA VAL A 8 -4.12 3.82 6.56
C VAL A 8 -4.77 3.92 5.18
N LEU A 9 -3.95 3.88 4.13
CA LEU A 9 -4.38 3.69 2.75
C LEU A 9 -4.30 2.20 2.38
N GLY A 10 -5.26 1.72 1.59
CA GLY A 10 -5.29 0.33 1.14
C GLY A 10 -5.62 -0.68 2.25
N GLY A 11 -6.24 -0.24 3.36
CA GLY A 11 -6.60 -1.05 4.52
C GLY A 11 -7.54 -2.24 4.23
N THR A 12 -8.20 -2.28 3.07
CA THR A 12 -9.07 -3.38 2.62
C THR A 12 -8.33 -4.50 1.88
N GLY A 13 -7.08 -4.26 1.47
CA GLY A 13 -6.22 -5.24 0.80
C GLY A 13 -5.72 -6.34 1.75
N THR A 14 -5.08 -7.37 1.21
CA THR A 14 -4.56 -8.51 2.00
C THR A 14 -3.57 -8.05 3.06
N ILE A 15 -2.55 -7.29 2.67
CA ILE A 15 -1.54 -6.77 3.59
C ILE A 15 -2.14 -5.67 4.47
N GLY A 16 -2.93 -4.76 3.88
CA GLY A 16 -3.57 -3.67 4.63
C GLY A 16 -4.44 -4.16 5.78
N ARG A 17 -5.29 -5.17 5.56
CA ARG A 17 -6.11 -5.78 6.64
C ARG A 17 -5.26 -6.39 7.76
N ALA A 18 -4.16 -7.04 7.42
CA ALA A 18 -3.23 -7.60 8.40
C ALA A 18 -2.54 -6.48 9.20
N SER A 19 -2.10 -5.43 8.50
CA SER A 19 -1.49 -4.24 9.13
C SER A 19 -2.46 -3.53 10.06
N VAL A 20 -3.72 -3.31 9.64
CA VAL A 20 -4.76 -2.69 10.47
C VAL A 20 -4.99 -3.51 11.74
N ARG A 21 -5.17 -4.84 11.63
CA ARG A 21 -5.32 -5.72 12.80
C ARG A 21 -4.14 -5.61 13.77
N ALA A 22 -2.93 -5.62 13.22
CA ALA A 22 -1.71 -5.53 14.02
C ALA A 22 -1.56 -4.17 14.73
N LEU A 23 -1.97 -3.08 14.08
CA LEU A 23 -1.96 -1.73 14.68
C LEU A 23 -2.99 -1.61 15.81
N VAL A 24 -4.23 -2.04 15.56
CA VAL A 24 -5.29 -2.06 16.59
C VAL A 24 -4.91 -2.94 17.78
N ALA A 25 -4.38 -4.14 17.54
CA ALA A 25 -3.93 -5.04 18.60
C ALA A 25 -2.81 -4.44 19.49
N ARG A 26 -2.07 -3.45 18.96
CA ARG A 26 -1.05 -2.70 19.70
C ARG A 26 -1.58 -1.44 20.38
N GLY A 27 -2.90 -1.22 20.34
CA GLY A 27 -3.57 -0.10 20.99
C GLY A 27 -3.47 1.22 20.22
N HIS A 28 -3.20 1.19 18.91
CA HIS A 28 -3.24 2.39 18.08
C HIS A 28 -4.66 2.72 17.64
N GLU A 29 -4.99 4.02 17.54
CA GLU A 29 -6.20 4.49 16.89
C GLU A 29 -5.98 4.44 15.37
N VAL A 30 -6.82 3.69 14.65
CA VAL A 30 -6.63 3.44 13.22
C VAL A 30 -7.80 3.96 12.40
N VAL A 31 -7.51 4.87 11.47
CA VAL A 31 -8.46 5.40 10.48
C VAL A 31 -8.07 4.93 9.09
N CYS A 32 -8.95 4.18 8.43
CA CYS A 32 -8.71 3.65 7.09
C CYS A 32 -9.43 4.50 6.04
N LEU A 33 -8.68 5.00 5.05
CA LEU A 33 -9.26 5.68 3.90
C LEU A 33 -9.58 4.64 2.83
N VAL A 34 -10.85 4.52 2.47
CA VAL A 34 -11.36 3.44 1.59
C VAL A 34 -12.23 4.01 0.48
N ARG A 35 -12.19 3.41 -0.70
CA ARG A 35 -13.00 3.87 -1.85
C ARG A 35 -14.49 3.49 -1.76
N ARG A 36 -14.81 2.48 -0.98
CA ARG A 36 -16.18 1.95 -0.82
C ARG A 36 -16.35 1.51 0.61
N GLN A 37 -17.60 1.52 1.08
CA GLN A 37 -17.93 0.94 2.37
C GLN A 37 -17.38 -0.50 2.45
N ALA A 38 -16.67 -0.79 3.51
CA ALA A 38 -16.07 -2.10 3.75
C ALA A 38 -16.06 -2.39 5.25
N GLU A 39 -16.23 -3.65 5.58
CA GLU A 39 -16.04 -4.12 6.93
C GLU A 39 -14.56 -4.03 7.30
N MET A 40 -14.28 -3.29 8.37
CA MET A 40 -12.94 -3.11 8.89
C MET A 40 -12.70 -4.04 10.09
N PRO A 41 -11.45 -4.38 10.38
CA PRO A 41 -11.12 -5.03 11.65
C PRO A 41 -11.68 -4.24 12.84
N ALA A 42 -12.21 -4.94 13.83
CA ALA A 42 -12.75 -4.33 15.05
C ALA A 42 -11.71 -3.37 15.67
N GLY A 43 -12.16 -2.18 16.07
CA GLY A 43 -11.29 -1.12 16.60
C GLY A 43 -10.69 -0.17 15.56
N ALA A 44 -10.91 -0.41 14.25
CA ALA A 44 -10.55 0.52 13.21
C ALA A 44 -11.81 1.22 12.65
N THR A 45 -11.67 2.50 12.26
CA THR A 45 -12.72 3.25 11.58
C THR A 45 -12.45 3.37 10.09
N ALA A 46 -13.51 3.49 9.26
CA ALA A 46 -13.40 3.73 7.83
C ALA A 46 -13.93 5.12 7.47
N ARG A 47 -13.23 5.78 6.55
CA ARG A 47 -13.72 6.98 5.85
C ARG A 47 -13.80 6.66 4.36
N VAL A 48 -14.99 6.80 3.78
CA VAL A 48 -15.24 6.48 2.37
C VAL A 48 -14.98 7.73 1.53
N LEU A 49 -13.97 7.67 0.67
CA LEU A 49 -13.60 8.76 -0.23
C LEU A 49 -12.74 8.25 -1.39
N ASP A 50 -12.62 9.06 -2.43
CA ASP A 50 -11.65 8.81 -3.51
C ASP A 50 -10.29 9.38 -3.12
N VAL A 51 -9.32 8.49 -2.90
CA VAL A 51 -7.95 8.88 -2.52
C VAL A 51 -7.13 9.45 -3.69
N THR A 52 -7.66 9.41 -4.91
CA THR A 52 -7.03 10.03 -6.10
C THR A 52 -7.37 11.50 -6.24
N ASP A 53 -8.43 11.98 -5.57
CA ASP A 53 -8.77 13.39 -5.49
C ASP A 53 -8.07 14.02 -4.27
N SER A 54 -7.08 14.85 -4.52
CA SER A 54 -6.27 15.49 -3.47
C SER A 54 -7.08 16.41 -2.57
N SER A 55 -8.08 17.10 -3.12
CA SER A 55 -8.95 18.02 -2.37
C SER A 55 -9.89 17.25 -1.43
N VAL A 56 -10.48 16.18 -1.91
CA VAL A 56 -11.32 15.26 -1.12
C VAL A 56 -10.49 14.56 -0.06
N LEU A 57 -9.29 14.13 -0.40
CA LEU A 57 -8.36 13.48 0.52
C LEU A 57 -8.03 14.39 1.72
N ALA A 58 -7.68 15.64 1.46
CA ALA A 58 -7.37 16.61 2.53
C ALA A 58 -8.61 16.93 3.38
N ARG A 59 -9.75 17.27 2.72
CA ARG A 59 -10.97 17.70 3.39
C ARG A 59 -11.69 16.58 4.13
N GLU A 60 -11.83 15.40 3.52
CA GLU A 60 -12.67 14.30 4.04
C GLU A 60 -11.82 13.15 4.61
N GLY A 61 -10.61 12.97 4.09
CA GLY A 61 -9.68 11.96 4.58
C GLY A 61 -9.04 12.38 5.90
N PHE A 62 -8.38 13.51 5.91
CA PHE A 62 -7.67 14.02 7.09
C PHE A 62 -8.53 14.95 7.96
N ARG A 63 -9.48 15.69 7.39
CA ARG A 63 -10.47 16.55 8.12
C ARG A 63 -9.87 17.61 9.05
N GLY A 64 -8.65 18.07 8.76
CA GLY A 64 -7.90 18.95 9.66
C GLY A 64 -7.48 18.29 10.98
N GLU A 65 -7.65 17.00 11.13
CA GLU A 65 -7.27 16.25 12.33
C GLU A 65 -5.76 15.88 12.27
N ARG A 66 -5.15 15.79 13.44
CA ARG A 66 -3.73 15.39 13.54
C ARG A 66 -3.59 13.87 13.52
N PHE A 67 -2.56 13.40 12.81
CA PHE A 67 -2.14 12.01 12.79
C PHE A 67 -0.65 11.90 13.07
N ASP A 68 -0.22 10.82 13.70
CA ASP A 68 1.19 10.57 13.99
C ASP A 68 1.88 9.83 12.85
N VAL A 69 1.15 8.91 12.18
CA VAL A 69 1.70 7.99 11.17
C VAL A 69 0.76 7.84 10.00
N LEU A 70 1.31 7.88 8.77
CA LEU A 70 0.64 7.40 7.56
C LEU A 70 1.19 6.02 7.19
N VAL A 71 0.31 5.03 7.05
CA VAL A 71 0.66 3.70 6.53
C VAL A 71 -0.01 3.50 5.19
N SER A 72 0.75 3.27 4.14
CA SER A 72 0.19 2.97 2.83
C SER A 72 0.48 1.54 2.38
N CYS A 73 -0.60 0.77 2.22
CA CYS A 73 -0.65 -0.52 1.55
C CYS A 73 -1.45 -0.42 0.23
N LEU A 74 -1.60 0.80 -0.30
CA LEU A 74 -2.30 1.06 -1.55
C LEU A 74 -1.47 0.59 -2.74
N ALA A 75 -2.13 0.01 -3.74
CA ALA A 75 -1.51 -0.38 -4.99
C ALA A 75 -2.52 -0.37 -6.14
N SER A 76 -2.03 -0.11 -7.36
CA SER A 76 -2.80 -0.29 -8.59
C SER A 76 -3.20 -1.77 -8.78
N ARG A 77 -4.25 -2.02 -9.57
CA ARG A 77 -4.85 -3.35 -9.68
C ARG A 77 -4.98 -3.86 -11.11
N THR A 78 -4.98 -2.98 -12.10
CA THR A 78 -5.27 -3.34 -13.50
C THR A 78 -4.04 -3.77 -14.27
N GLY A 79 -2.84 -3.42 -13.82
CA GLY A 79 -1.59 -3.58 -14.56
C GLY A 79 -1.38 -2.53 -15.67
N LEU A 80 -2.37 -1.66 -15.91
CA LEU A 80 -2.24 -0.59 -16.92
C LEU A 80 -1.30 0.52 -16.43
N PRO A 81 -0.46 1.09 -17.31
CA PRO A 81 0.45 2.18 -16.93
C PRO A 81 -0.27 3.39 -16.33
N ALA A 82 -1.43 3.77 -16.87
CA ALA A 82 -2.21 4.90 -16.35
C ALA A 82 -2.68 4.65 -14.89
N ASP A 83 -3.17 3.44 -14.57
CA ASP A 83 -3.58 3.07 -13.22
C ASP A 83 -2.37 3.09 -12.26
N ALA A 84 -1.22 2.58 -12.71
CA ALA A 84 0.00 2.60 -11.93
C ALA A 84 0.44 4.04 -11.57
N TRP A 85 0.50 4.95 -12.54
CA TRP A 85 0.88 6.33 -12.27
C TRP A 85 -0.15 7.08 -11.44
N THR A 86 -1.45 6.82 -11.64
CA THR A 86 -2.50 7.46 -10.84
C THR A 86 -2.47 6.97 -9.39
N ILE A 87 -2.31 5.67 -9.16
CA ILE A 87 -2.43 5.06 -7.83
C ILE A 87 -1.08 4.94 -7.13
N ASP A 88 -0.08 4.30 -7.79
CA ASP A 88 1.20 4.00 -7.12
C ASP A 88 2.11 5.24 -7.01
N HIS A 89 1.80 6.33 -7.73
CA HIS A 89 2.49 7.61 -7.60
C HIS A 89 1.54 8.73 -7.17
N GLY A 90 0.62 9.19 -8.02
CA GLY A 90 -0.18 10.40 -7.81
C GLY A 90 -0.98 10.40 -6.51
N ALA A 91 -1.73 9.33 -6.22
CA ALA A 91 -2.49 9.23 -4.97
C ALA A 91 -1.58 9.22 -3.74
N HIS A 92 -0.38 8.63 -3.85
CA HIS A 92 0.59 8.64 -2.75
C HIS A 92 1.22 10.01 -2.52
N VAL A 93 1.52 10.77 -3.59
CA VAL A 93 2.01 12.16 -3.48
C VAL A 93 0.95 13.03 -2.80
N SER A 94 -0.30 12.96 -3.25
CA SER A 94 -1.41 13.68 -2.62
C SER A 94 -1.59 13.31 -1.14
N ALA A 95 -1.45 12.02 -0.81
CA ALA A 95 -1.53 11.56 0.58
C ALA A 95 -0.34 12.04 1.42
N LEU A 96 0.86 12.11 0.85
CA LEU A 96 2.06 12.63 1.51
C LEU A 96 1.90 14.12 1.87
N GLU A 97 1.40 14.92 0.94
CA GLU A 97 1.16 16.35 1.18
C GLU A 97 0.06 16.57 2.24
N ALA A 98 -1.06 15.84 2.14
CA ALA A 98 -2.11 15.90 3.17
C ALA A 98 -1.60 15.43 4.54
N ALA A 99 -0.73 14.42 4.59
CA ALA A 99 -0.11 13.92 5.81
C ALA A 99 0.81 14.96 6.45
N LYS A 100 1.63 15.67 5.67
CA LYS A 100 2.45 16.81 6.16
C LYS A 100 1.58 17.87 6.80
N ALA A 101 0.51 18.29 6.11
CA ALA A 101 -0.42 19.29 6.63
C ALA A 101 -1.14 18.84 7.92
N ALA A 102 -1.36 17.53 8.10
CA ALA A 102 -1.95 16.92 9.30
C ALA A 102 -0.96 16.66 10.43
N GLY A 103 0.32 17.05 10.28
CA GLY A 103 1.36 16.91 11.29
C GLY A 103 1.88 15.47 11.46
N VAL A 104 1.72 14.64 10.41
CA VAL A 104 2.32 13.29 10.38
C VAL A 104 3.83 13.39 10.47
N GLY A 105 4.43 12.69 11.41
CA GLY A 105 5.90 12.63 11.57
C GLY A 105 6.54 11.42 10.87
N GLN A 106 5.76 10.38 10.58
CA GLN A 106 6.31 9.13 10.03
C GLN A 106 5.42 8.55 8.93
N VAL A 107 6.03 8.09 7.84
CA VAL A 107 5.35 7.37 6.76
C VAL A 107 5.89 5.96 6.63
N VAL A 108 5.00 4.97 6.58
CA VAL A 108 5.34 3.57 6.26
C VAL A 108 4.73 3.22 4.91
N HIS A 109 5.57 2.95 3.92
CA HIS A 109 5.14 2.68 2.54
C HIS A 109 5.43 1.24 2.13
N LEU A 110 4.39 0.54 1.68
CA LEU A 110 4.51 -0.77 1.07
C LEU A 110 4.80 -0.61 -0.43
N SER A 111 6.07 -0.73 -0.79
CA SER A 111 6.54 -0.72 -2.16
C SER A 111 6.53 -2.13 -2.79
N ALA A 112 7.50 -2.47 -3.60
CA ALA A 112 7.66 -3.79 -4.20
C ALA A 112 9.14 -4.16 -4.37
N ILE A 113 9.43 -5.45 -4.47
CA ILE A 113 10.75 -5.94 -4.87
C ILE A 113 11.10 -5.47 -6.29
N CYS A 114 12.38 -5.33 -6.59
CA CYS A 114 12.93 -4.97 -7.89
C CYS A 114 12.59 -3.56 -8.40
N VAL A 115 11.99 -2.68 -7.59
CA VAL A 115 11.73 -1.29 -7.98
C VAL A 115 13.00 -0.49 -8.26
N GLN A 116 14.17 -0.88 -7.72
CA GLN A 116 15.47 -0.25 -7.99
C GLN A 116 15.99 -0.53 -9.42
N LYS A 117 15.45 -1.53 -10.11
CA LYS A 117 15.68 -1.82 -11.53
C LYS A 117 14.32 -2.01 -12.21
N PRO A 118 13.54 -0.93 -12.38
CA PRO A 118 12.16 -1.03 -12.80
C PRO A 118 12.04 -1.43 -14.27
N VAL A 119 11.17 -2.38 -14.55
CA VAL A 119 10.82 -2.85 -15.91
C VAL A 119 9.35 -2.55 -16.18
N LEU A 120 8.49 -2.67 -15.17
CA LEU A 120 7.04 -2.51 -15.28
C LEU A 120 6.60 -1.12 -14.83
N ALA A 121 5.51 -0.62 -15.39
CA ALA A 121 5.00 0.72 -15.09
C ALA A 121 4.78 0.96 -13.60
N PHE A 122 4.22 -0.01 -12.86
CA PHE A 122 4.02 0.13 -11.42
C PHE A 122 5.34 0.22 -10.63
N GLN A 123 6.42 -0.42 -11.10
CA GLN A 123 7.73 -0.31 -10.47
C GLN A 123 8.32 1.08 -10.67
N HIS A 124 8.17 1.66 -11.88
CA HIS A 124 8.57 3.05 -12.14
C HIS A 124 7.78 4.03 -11.28
N ALA A 125 6.46 3.87 -11.19
CA ALA A 125 5.59 4.73 -10.39
C ALA A 125 5.93 4.64 -8.89
N LYS A 126 6.13 3.43 -8.35
CA LYS A 126 6.56 3.24 -6.96
C LYS A 126 7.94 3.82 -6.67
N LEU A 127 8.90 3.61 -7.57
CA LEU A 127 10.25 4.19 -7.41
C LEU A 127 10.21 5.73 -7.44
N ALA A 128 9.37 6.31 -8.29
CA ALA A 128 9.16 7.76 -8.31
C ALA A 128 8.62 8.26 -6.96
N PHE A 129 7.59 7.61 -6.41
CA PHE A 129 7.08 7.96 -5.09
C PHE A 129 8.10 7.74 -3.97
N GLU A 130 8.90 6.67 -4.00
CA GLU A 130 9.97 6.48 -3.01
C GLU A 130 10.96 7.65 -2.96
N ARG A 131 11.26 8.25 -4.13
CA ARG A 131 12.12 9.44 -4.22
C ARG A 131 11.46 10.68 -3.60
N GLU A 132 10.17 10.88 -3.88
CA GLU A 132 9.37 11.96 -3.26
C GLU A 132 9.33 11.79 -1.73
N LEU A 133 9.09 10.57 -1.26
CA LEU A 133 9.07 10.26 0.15
C LEU A 133 10.42 10.49 0.83
N ALA A 134 11.51 10.06 0.20
CA ALA A 134 12.86 10.27 0.73
C ALA A 134 13.25 11.75 0.80
N GLY A 135 12.77 12.58 -0.15
CA GLY A 135 12.95 14.03 -0.15
C GLY A 135 11.98 14.82 0.71
N SER A 136 11.01 14.15 1.37
CA SER A 136 9.88 14.80 2.04
C SER A 136 10.22 15.52 3.35
N GLY A 137 11.34 15.18 3.98
CA GLY A 137 11.72 15.64 5.32
C GLY A 137 11.02 14.93 6.47
N LEU A 138 10.17 13.93 6.20
CA LEU A 138 9.52 13.09 7.21
C LEU A 138 10.37 11.85 7.52
N ASP A 139 10.19 11.28 8.70
CA ASP A 139 10.68 9.93 8.96
C ASP A 139 9.94 8.93 8.06
N TYR A 140 10.65 7.99 7.46
CA TYR A 140 10.01 7.01 6.60
C TYR A 140 10.57 5.60 6.77
N THR A 141 9.72 4.64 6.43
CA THR A 141 10.07 3.23 6.26
C THR A 141 9.49 2.72 4.95
N ILE A 142 10.35 2.22 4.06
CA ILE A 142 9.94 1.62 2.78
C ILE A 142 10.11 0.11 2.91
N VAL A 143 9.00 -0.63 2.77
CA VAL A 143 8.99 -2.10 2.76
C VAL A 143 8.86 -2.56 1.31
N ARG A 144 9.84 -3.29 0.81
CA ARG A 144 9.86 -3.89 -0.53
C ARG A 144 9.65 -5.40 -0.43
N PRO A 145 8.40 -5.86 -0.35
CA PRO A 145 8.12 -7.29 -0.20
C PRO A 145 8.42 -8.05 -1.50
N THR A 146 8.71 -9.33 -1.37
CA THR A 146 8.72 -10.29 -2.48
C THR A 146 7.29 -10.65 -2.91
N ALA A 147 7.13 -11.63 -3.80
CA ALA A 147 5.82 -12.17 -4.15
C ALA A 147 5.10 -12.71 -2.90
N PHE A 148 3.80 -12.43 -2.81
CA PHE A 148 2.99 -12.89 -1.69
C PHE A 148 2.56 -14.35 -1.87
N PHE A 149 2.52 -15.13 -0.81
CA PHE A 149 1.98 -16.50 -0.83
C PHE A 149 0.57 -16.56 -1.42
N LYS A 150 -0.24 -15.52 -1.23
CA LYS A 150 -1.55 -15.40 -1.87
C LYS A 150 -1.50 -15.44 -3.40
N SER A 151 -0.43 -14.98 -4.03
CA SER A 151 -0.25 -15.04 -5.48
C SER A 151 -0.15 -16.49 -5.98
N LEU A 152 0.26 -17.42 -5.10
CA LEU A 152 0.34 -18.84 -5.39
C LEU A 152 -0.97 -19.60 -5.10
N SER A 153 -1.94 -18.98 -4.40
CA SER A 153 -3.17 -19.68 -3.98
C SER A 153 -4.00 -20.21 -5.17
N GLY A 154 -4.05 -19.47 -6.27
CA GLY A 154 -4.71 -19.95 -7.49
C GLY A 154 -4.02 -21.17 -8.13
N GLN A 155 -2.72 -21.33 -7.92
CA GLN A 155 -1.98 -22.51 -8.36
C GLN A 155 -2.30 -23.76 -7.52
N VAL A 156 -2.52 -23.58 -6.22
CA VAL A 156 -2.92 -24.70 -5.32
C VAL A 156 -4.21 -25.34 -5.80
N ASP A 157 -5.23 -24.54 -6.10
CA ASP A 157 -6.51 -25.07 -6.59
C ASP A 157 -6.37 -25.69 -7.99
N ARG A 158 -5.48 -25.15 -8.81
CA ARG A 158 -5.17 -25.71 -10.13
C ARG A 158 -4.53 -27.09 -10.01
N VAL A 159 -3.52 -27.24 -9.15
CA VAL A 159 -2.83 -28.51 -8.90
C VAL A 159 -3.77 -29.54 -8.26
N LYS A 160 -4.60 -29.13 -7.30
CA LYS A 160 -5.63 -30.02 -6.70
C LYS A 160 -6.62 -30.60 -7.73
N ARG A 161 -6.84 -29.90 -8.84
CA ARG A 161 -7.69 -30.35 -9.95
C ARG A 161 -6.90 -31.14 -11.01
N GLY A 162 -5.69 -31.59 -10.72
CA GLY A 162 -4.84 -32.35 -11.64
C GLY A 162 -4.24 -31.53 -12.80
N ARG A 163 -4.29 -30.19 -12.74
CA ARG A 163 -3.72 -29.32 -13.76
C ARG A 163 -2.25 -28.98 -13.43
N PRO A 164 -1.38 -28.79 -14.43
CA PRO A 164 0.02 -28.47 -14.17
C PRO A 164 0.19 -27.11 -13.46
N PHE A 165 1.21 -27.01 -12.62
CA PHE A 165 1.66 -25.74 -12.05
C PHE A 165 2.16 -24.82 -13.18
N LEU A 166 1.74 -23.57 -13.19
CA LEU A 166 2.19 -22.60 -14.20
C LEU A 166 3.41 -21.85 -13.70
N VAL A 167 4.47 -21.89 -14.47
CA VAL A 167 5.66 -21.08 -14.29
C VAL A 167 5.68 -20.02 -15.37
N PHE A 168 5.88 -18.76 -14.97
CA PHE A 168 5.96 -17.61 -15.88
C PHE A 168 7.42 -17.14 -15.91
N GLY A 169 7.99 -17.01 -17.11
CA GLY A 169 9.38 -16.64 -17.35
C GLY A 169 10.22 -17.81 -17.87
N GLU A 170 11.45 -17.52 -18.22
CA GLU A 170 12.42 -18.55 -18.58
C GLU A 170 12.84 -19.29 -17.31
N VAL A 171 12.82 -20.61 -17.37
CA VAL A 171 13.39 -21.45 -16.33
C VAL A 171 14.86 -21.62 -16.73
N ALA A 172 15.78 -21.03 -15.99
CA ALA A 172 17.20 -21.32 -16.17
C ALA A 172 17.42 -22.83 -16.06
N SER A 173 18.12 -23.41 -17.03
CA SER A 173 18.49 -24.82 -16.95
C SER A 173 19.42 -25.04 -15.76
N ALA A 174 19.38 -26.22 -15.16
CA ALA A 174 20.22 -26.56 -14.01
C ALA A 174 21.75 -26.47 -14.32
N ASP A 175 22.08 -26.30 -15.60
CA ASP A 175 23.48 -26.23 -16.09
C ASP A 175 24.04 -24.79 -16.11
N GLU A 176 23.21 -23.77 -15.71
CA GLU A 176 23.62 -22.34 -15.68
C GLU A 176 23.76 -21.77 -14.26
N VAL A 177 23.80 -22.61 -13.23
CA VAL A 177 23.99 -22.19 -11.83
C VAL A 177 25.36 -22.57 -11.30
#